data_2e3856bae1567044273ad27816e9a449
#
_entry.id   2e3856bae1567044273ad27816e9a449
#
_cell.length_a   1.000
_cell.length_b   1.000
_cell.length_c   1.000
_cell.angle_alpha   90.00
_cell.angle_beta   90.00
_cell.angle_gamma   90.00
#
_symmetry.space_group_name_H-M   'P 1'
#
loop_
_entity.id
_entity.type
_entity.pdbx_description
1 polymer ?
#
loop_
_entity_poly.entity_id
_entity_poly.type
_entity_poly.pdbx_seq_one_letter_code
_entity_poly.pdbx_strand_id
1 'polypeptide(L)'
;MGLFRKSPPPRPTLQRRVPRPWDPPETEFPAIVPISTLPFGRSGQTAIAITGIWAYSNGFEIFVTRLIRPDVPGLDEDPVPGAPRDMLTGRQPFQISLQLSDGRLVTSGKSAVDAEPTGPILRSRGGGGTSHYTLMRWWAWPLPPSGPLGFICQLGTGETRVGVDAQLILDAAQRSVRVWPEDEG
;
A
#
# COMPACT_ATOMS: atom_id res chain seq x y z
N MET A 1 56.63 -16.43 -7.48
CA MET A 1 55.58 -15.41 -7.77
C MET A 1 54.31 -15.79 -7.00
N GLY A 2 54.09 -15.15 -5.86
CA GLY A 2 52.95 -15.45 -5.01
C GLY A 2 51.73 -14.59 -5.40
N LEU A 3 50.68 -15.24 -5.85
CA LEU A 3 49.36 -14.60 -6.10
C LEU A 3 48.67 -14.30 -4.76
N PHE A 4 48.75 -13.04 -4.34
CA PHE A 4 47.94 -12.55 -3.23
C PHE A 4 46.46 -12.56 -3.66
N ARG A 5 45.69 -13.57 -3.22
CA ARG A 5 44.23 -13.54 -3.27
C ARG A 5 43.75 -12.45 -2.31
N LYS A 6 43.29 -11.33 -2.86
CA LYS A 6 42.62 -10.29 -2.08
C LYS A 6 41.33 -10.89 -1.48
N SER A 7 41.23 -10.93 -0.17
CA SER A 7 40.01 -11.37 0.52
C SER A 7 38.84 -10.49 0.08
N PRO A 8 37.66 -11.06 -0.18
CA PRO A 8 36.49 -10.25 -0.51
C PRO A 8 36.15 -9.31 0.66
N PRO A 9 35.66 -8.12 0.40
CA PRO A 9 35.27 -7.18 1.43
C PRO A 9 34.20 -7.81 2.35
N PRO A 10 34.19 -7.51 3.67
CA PRO A 10 33.19 -8.03 4.58
C PRO A 10 31.80 -7.62 4.08
N ARG A 11 30.85 -8.58 4.07
CA ARG A 11 29.46 -8.29 3.71
C ARG A 11 28.91 -7.26 4.71
N PRO A 12 28.19 -6.23 4.22
CA PRO A 12 27.57 -5.27 5.11
C PRO A 12 26.62 -6.03 6.06
N THR A 13 26.82 -5.83 7.35
CA THR A 13 25.95 -6.37 8.39
C THR A 13 24.61 -5.69 8.23
N LEU A 14 23.58 -6.44 7.84
CA LEU A 14 22.21 -5.93 7.81
C LEU A 14 21.82 -5.57 9.25
N GLN A 15 21.76 -4.28 9.52
CA GLN A 15 21.22 -3.83 10.81
C GLN A 15 19.75 -4.24 10.87
N ARG A 16 19.41 -5.11 11.81
CA ARG A 16 18.02 -5.52 12.07
C ARG A 16 17.26 -4.26 12.47
N ARG A 17 16.30 -3.85 11.65
CA ARG A 17 15.43 -2.73 11.97
C ARG A 17 14.57 -3.10 13.17
N VAL A 18 14.57 -2.29 14.20
CA VAL A 18 13.68 -2.48 15.35
C VAL A 18 12.24 -2.25 14.86
N PRO A 19 11.32 -3.22 15.03
CA PRO A 19 9.92 -3.05 14.66
C PRO A 19 9.32 -1.87 15.43
N ARG A 20 8.52 -1.05 14.73
CA ARG A 20 7.85 0.12 15.31
C ARG A 20 6.36 -0.17 15.45
N PRO A 21 5.66 0.37 16.46
CA PRO A 21 4.23 0.12 16.66
C PRO A 21 3.35 0.48 15.46
N TRP A 22 3.80 1.41 14.62
CA TRP A 22 3.10 1.87 13.41
C TRP A 22 3.55 1.19 12.11
N ASP A 23 4.47 0.26 12.18
CA ASP A 23 4.86 -0.58 11.04
C ASP A 23 3.98 -1.86 11.04
N PRO A 24 3.76 -2.48 9.87
CA PRO A 24 3.12 -3.79 9.81
C PRO A 24 3.92 -4.81 10.61
N PRO A 25 3.27 -5.69 11.37
CA PRO A 25 3.95 -6.75 12.11
C PRO A 25 4.67 -7.72 11.16
N GLU A 26 5.97 -7.93 11.36
CA GLU A 26 6.77 -8.86 10.56
C GLU A 26 6.57 -10.34 10.96
N THR A 27 5.97 -10.57 12.13
CA THR A 27 5.79 -11.90 12.73
C THR A 27 4.34 -12.37 12.71
N GLU A 28 3.49 -11.73 11.92
CA GLU A 28 2.05 -11.97 11.90
C GLU A 28 1.54 -12.22 10.48
N PHE A 29 0.70 -13.24 10.31
CA PHE A 29 -0.11 -13.40 9.12
C PHE A 29 -1.39 -12.58 9.24
N PRO A 30 -1.69 -11.71 8.27
CA PRO A 30 -2.92 -10.95 8.28
C PRO A 30 -4.12 -11.83 7.99
N ALA A 31 -5.28 -11.42 8.49
CA ALA A 31 -6.54 -11.99 8.05
C ALA A 31 -7.14 -11.18 6.89
N ILE A 32 -7.74 -11.89 5.95
CA ILE A 32 -8.44 -11.28 4.81
C ILE A 32 -9.76 -10.70 5.30
N VAL A 33 -10.01 -9.42 4.98
CA VAL A 33 -11.29 -8.76 5.24
C VAL A 33 -12.31 -9.22 4.19
N PRO A 34 -13.51 -9.70 4.56
CA PRO A 34 -14.50 -10.24 3.61
C PRO A 34 -15.26 -9.11 2.91
N ILE A 35 -14.59 -8.50 1.94
CA ILE A 35 -15.19 -7.47 1.07
C ILE A 35 -15.19 -7.93 -0.38
N SER A 36 -16.18 -7.46 -1.14
CA SER A 36 -16.14 -7.53 -2.60
C SER A 36 -15.19 -6.49 -3.17
N THR A 37 -14.77 -6.66 -4.43
CA THR A 37 -14.04 -5.61 -5.16
C THR A 37 -14.86 -4.33 -5.20
N LEU A 38 -14.25 -3.21 -4.76
CA LEU A 38 -14.89 -1.90 -4.73
C LEU A 38 -14.37 -1.05 -5.89
N PRO A 39 -15.16 -0.75 -6.92
CA PRO A 39 -14.79 0.22 -7.96
C PRO A 39 -14.47 1.56 -7.30
N PHE A 40 -13.25 2.05 -7.53
CA PHE A 40 -12.70 3.16 -6.75
C PHE A 40 -12.39 4.41 -7.60
N GLY A 41 -12.31 4.25 -8.91
CA GLY A 41 -12.12 5.36 -9.83
C GLY A 41 -12.13 4.88 -11.28
N ARG A 42 -12.59 5.75 -12.18
CA ARG A 42 -12.55 5.50 -13.62
C ARG A 42 -12.32 6.79 -14.39
N SER A 43 -11.42 6.73 -15.36
CA SER A 43 -11.31 7.72 -16.43
C SER A 43 -11.37 6.99 -17.77
N GLY A 44 -11.41 7.68 -18.89
CA GLY A 44 -11.66 7.07 -20.20
C GLY A 44 -10.88 5.78 -20.50
N GLN A 45 -9.63 5.70 -20.04
CA GLN A 45 -8.70 4.60 -20.33
C GLN A 45 -8.24 3.83 -19.08
N THR A 46 -8.52 4.34 -17.90
CA THR A 46 -8.03 3.80 -16.61
C THR A 46 -9.20 3.45 -15.71
N ALA A 47 -9.14 2.29 -15.10
CA ALA A 47 -10.03 1.89 -14.01
C ALA A 47 -9.22 1.51 -12.77
N ILE A 48 -9.71 1.90 -11.59
CA ILE A 48 -9.07 1.62 -10.30
C ILE A 48 -10.10 0.97 -9.39
N ALA A 49 -9.70 -0.06 -8.67
CA ALA A 49 -10.54 -0.73 -7.68
C ALA A 49 -9.73 -1.11 -6.43
N ILE A 50 -10.36 -1.08 -5.27
CA ILE A 50 -9.86 -1.78 -4.09
C ILE A 50 -10.20 -3.25 -4.29
N THR A 51 -9.17 -4.10 -4.39
CA THR A 51 -9.31 -5.52 -4.69
C THR A 51 -9.10 -6.41 -3.48
N GLY A 52 -8.72 -5.84 -2.34
CA GLY A 52 -8.59 -6.56 -1.09
C GLY A 52 -8.16 -5.66 0.06
N ILE A 53 -8.44 -6.12 1.26
CA ILE A 53 -7.94 -5.53 2.50
C ILE A 53 -7.45 -6.67 3.38
N TRP A 54 -6.24 -6.54 3.92
CA TRP A 54 -5.67 -7.46 4.88
C TRP A 54 -5.50 -6.76 6.22
N ALA A 55 -6.06 -7.33 7.27
CA ALA A 55 -6.00 -6.77 8.60
C ALA A 55 -4.97 -7.49 9.46
N TYR A 56 -4.18 -6.71 10.19
CA TYR A 56 -3.20 -7.11 11.19
C TYR A 56 -3.66 -6.65 12.56
N SER A 57 -3.02 -7.09 13.62
CA SER A 57 -3.37 -6.72 14.99
C SER A 57 -3.31 -5.22 15.28
N ASN A 58 -2.48 -4.46 14.55
CA ASN A 58 -2.24 -3.04 14.78
C ASN A 58 -2.68 -2.10 13.64
N GLY A 59 -3.04 -2.64 12.46
CA GLY A 59 -3.38 -1.84 11.28
C GLY A 59 -3.87 -2.71 10.13
N PHE A 60 -3.94 -2.14 8.93
CA PHE A 60 -4.43 -2.88 7.76
C PHE A 60 -3.74 -2.45 6.46
N GLU A 61 -3.66 -3.37 5.53
CA GLU A 61 -3.09 -3.15 4.19
C GLU A 61 -4.21 -3.15 3.15
N ILE A 62 -4.19 -2.15 2.27
CA ILE A 62 -5.19 -1.95 1.21
C ILE A 62 -4.52 -2.30 -0.11
N PHE A 63 -5.14 -3.19 -0.87
CA PHE A 63 -4.72 -3.59 -2.19
C PHE A 63 -5.55 -2.84 -3.22
N VAL A 64 -4.90 -2.05 -4.03
CA VAL A 64 -5.54 -1.28 -5.11
C VAL A 64 -4.99 -1.73 -6.44
N THR A 65 -5.88 -2.19 -7.29
CA THR A 65 -5.55 -2.58 -8.66
C THR A 65 -5.92 -1.46 -9.62
N ARG A 66 -4.98 -1.10 -10.48
CA ARG A 66 -5.23 -0.24 -11.62
C ARG A 66 -5.14 -1.04 -12.90
N LEU A 67 -6.14 -0.86 -13.75
CA LEU A 67 -6.19 -1.40 -15.09
C LEU A 67 -6.16 -0.24 -16.10
N ILE A 68 -5.39 -0.41 -17.18
CA ILE A 68 -5.40 0.48 -18.34
C ILE A 68 -5.89 -0.33 -19.53
N ARG A 69 -6.75 0.27 -20.34
CA ARG A 69 -7.30 -0.38 -21.52
C ARG A 69 -6.18 -0.87 -22.46
N PRO A 70 -6.33 -2.08 -23.04
CA PRO A 70 -5.31 -2.63 -23.92
C PRO A 70 -5.08 -1.84 -25.23
N ASP A 71 -6.07 -1.07 -25.65
CA ASP A 71 -6.08 -0.28 -26.89
C ASP A 71 -5.44 1.11 -26.74
N VAL A 72 -4.75 1.39 -25.62
CA VAL A 72 -4.05 2.66 -25.41
C VAL A 72 -2.72 2.63 -26.14
N PRO A 73 -2.50 3.48 -27.17
CA PRO A 73 -1.25 3.49 -27.91
C PRO A 73 -0.04 3.83 -27.04
N GLY A 74 1.11 3.23 -27.34
CA GLY A 74 2.40 3.53 -26.70
C GLY A 74 2.61 2.91 -25.32
N LEU A 75 1.71 2.09 -24.82
CA LEU A 75 1.88 1.42 -23.52
C LEU A 75 2.83 0.21 -23.60
N ASP A 76 2.90 -0.43 -24.77
CA ASP A 76 3.74 -1.60 -25.02
C ASP A 76 5.09 -1.23 -25.62
N GLU A 77 5.36 0.07 -25.86
CA GLU A 77 6.65 0.54 -26.30
C GLU A 77 7.66 0.53 -25.16
N ASP A 78 8.90 0.14 -25.46
CA ASP A 78 10.00 0.17 -24.49
C ASP A 78 10.16 1.59 -23.91
N PRO A 79 10.28 1.72 -22.61
CA PRO A 79 10.39 3.04 -21.98
C PRO A 79 11.65 3.74 -22.49
N VAL A 80 11.50 4.96 -22.99
CA VAL A 80 12.61 5.82 -23.40
C VAL A 80 13.56 6.01 -22.21
N PRO A 81 14.85 5.64 -22.33
CA PRO A 81 15.80 5.78 -21.24
C PRO A 81 15.86 7.22 -20.74
N GLY A 82 15.63 7.42 -19.44
CA GLY A 82 15.74 8.73 -18.79
C GLY A 82 14.45 9.56 -18.74
N ALA A 83 13.36 9.14 -19.38
CA ALA A 83 12.09 9.83 -19.23
C ALA A 83 11.43 9.48 -17.88
N PRO A 84 10.78 10.44 -17.19
CA PRO A 84 10.01 10.18 -15.98
C PRO A 84 8.94 9.12 -16.26
N ARG A 85 8.91 8.05 -15.49
CA ARG A 85 7.96 6.93 -15.66
C ARG A 85 6.50 7.38 -15.74
N ASP A 86 6.15 8.47 -15.08
CA ASP A 86 4.78 9.02 -15.06
C ASP A 86 4.40 9.69 -16.39
N MET A 87 5.36 10.27 -17.13
CA MET A 87 5.12 10.85 -18.47
C MET A 87 5.03 9.79 -19.56
N LEU A 88 5.80 8.69 -19.45
CA LEU A 88 5.88 7.65 -20.47
C LEU A 88 4.66 6.76 -20.57
N THR A 89 3.81 6.73 -19.54
CA THR A 89 2.73 5.73 -19.43
C THR A 89 1.33 6.31 -19.50
N GLY A 90 1.16 7.62 -19.80
CA GLY A 90 -0.17 8.26 -19.71
C GLY A 90 -0.84 8.07 -18.35
N ARG A 91 -0.04 7.76 -17.33
CA ARG A 91 -0.53 7.43 -15.99
C ARG A 91 -0.97 8.69 -15.30
N GLN A 92 -2.26 8.95 -15.30
CA GLN A 92 -2.80 10.00 -14.45
C GLN A 92 -2.40 9.73 -13.00
N PRO A 93 -1.81 10.72 -12.31
CA PRO A 93 -1.54 10.60 -10.89
C PRO A 93 -2.86 10.39 -10.17
N PHE A 94 -2.87 9.46 -9.22
CA PHE A 94 -4.01 9.31 -8.34
C PHE A 94 -3.57 9.39 -6.89
N GLN A 95 -4.48 9.89 -6.07
CA GLN A 95 -4.30 10.00 -4.64
C GLN A 95 -5.39 9.21 -3.94
N ILE A 96 -5.00 8.51 -2.88
CA ILE A 96 -5.93 7.81 -2.01
C ILE A 96 -5.96 8.49 -0.64
N SER A 97 -7.15 8.59 -0.07
CA SER A 97 -7.38 9.08 1.29
C SER A 97 -8.39 8.19 1.99
N LEU A 98 -8.30 8.16 3.32
CA LEU A 98 -9.26 7.48 4.20
C LEU A 98 -10.05 8.54 4.96
N GLN A 99 -11.37 8.39 5.03
CA GLN A 99 -12.24 9.14 5.91
C GLN A 99 -12.70 8.23 7.05
N LEU A 100 -12.25 8.52 8.25
CA LEU A 100 -12.60 7.76 9.44
C LEU A 100 -13.99 8.15 9.96
N SER A 101 -14.63 7.28 10.74
CA SER A 101 -15.96 7.52 11.31
C SER A 101 -16.02 8.73 12.25
N ASP A 102 -14.90 9.14 12.83
CA ASP A 102 -14.77 10.34 13.65
C ASP A 102 -14.55 11.63 12.83
N GLY A 103 -14.62 11.54 11.50
CA GLY A 103 -14.49 12.66 10.57
C GLY A 103 -13.06 12.99 10.15
N ARG A 104 -12.03 12.35 10.73
CA ARG A 104 -10.64 12.60 10.34
C ARG A 104 -10.39 12.10 8.91
N LEU A 105 -9.66 12.93 8.14
CA LEU A 105 -9.19 12.58 6.81
C LEU A 105 -7.69 12.25 6.86
N VAL A 106 -7.33 11.07 6.37
CA VAL A 106 -5.96 10.59 6.31
C VAL A 106 -5.56 10.44 4.84
N THR A 107 -4.72 11.32 4.37
CA THR A 107 -4.30 11.35 2.96
C THR A 107 -2.95 10.65 2.79
N SER A 108 -2.82 9.88 1.71
CA SER A 108 -1.53 9.27 1.37
C SER A 108 -0.50 10.35 1.07
N GLY A 109 0.58 10.36 1.84
CA GLY A 109 1.63 11.36 1.73
C GLY A 109 3.02 10.73 1.88
N LYS A 110 4.03 11.54 1.58
CA LYS A 110 5.44 11.24 1.90
C LYS A 110 5.69 11.56 3.39
N SER A 111 5.08 10.80 4.29
CA SER A 111 5.49 10.90 5.70
C SER A 111 6.94 10.46 5.81
N ALA A 112 7.74 11.19 6.58
CA ALA A 112 9.09 10.76 6.89
C ALA A 112 9.03 9.35 7.47
N VAL A 113 9.71 8.41 6.83
CA VAL A 113 9.64 6.97 7.16
C VAL A 113 10.07 6.70 8.60
N ASP A 114 10.86 7.61 9.17
CA ASP A 114 11.53 7.41 10.45
C ASP A 114 10.96 8.22 11.62
N ALA A 115 10.05 9.16 11.39
CA ALA A 115 9.42 9.93 12.45
C ALA A 115 8.24 9.19 13.06
N GLU A 116 8.09 9.27 14.37
CA GLU A 116 6.89 8.80 15.07
C GLU A 116 5.67 9.59 14.58
N PRO A 117 4.61 8.91 14.12
CA PRO A 117 3.43 9.60 13.63
C PRO A 117 2.64 10.20 14.79
N THR A 118 2.20 11.44 14.63
CA THR A 118 1.35 12.14 15.60
C THR A 118 -0.14 11.81 15.45
N GLY A 119 -0.49 10.94 14.51
CA GLY A 119 -1.87 10.51 14.24
C GLY A 119 -1.94 9.41 13.21
N PRO A 120 -3.14 9.07 12.72
CA PRO A 120 -3.30 8.03 11.70
C PRO A 120 -2.48 8.29 10.44
N ILE A 121 -1.93 7.23 9.88
CA ILE A 121 -1.11 7.29 8.66
C ILE A 121 -1.70 6.44 7.55
N LEU A 122 -1.44 6.85 6.31
CA LEU A 122 -1.64 6.07 5.10
C LEU A 122 -0.38 6.16 4.24
N ARG A 123 0.36 5.06 4.13
CA ARG A 123 1.67 5.02 3.45
C ARG A 123 1.66 4.04 2.30
N SER A 124 2.22 4.43 1.16
CA SER A 124 2.49 3.48 0.08
C SER A 124 3.55 2.47 0.51
N ARG A 125 3.28 1.20 0.22
CA ARG A 125 4.21 0.08 0.43
C ARG A 125 4.77 -0.47 -0.89
N GLY A 126 4.64 0.31 -1.96
CA GLY A 126 5.06 -0.09 -3.28
C GLY A 126 3.99 -0.90 -4.02
N GLY A 127 4.42 -1.52 -5.08
CA GLY A 127 3.54 -2.30 -5.95
C GLY A 127 4.32 -2.88 -7.11
N GLY A 128 3.62 -3.54 -8.00
CA GLY A 128 4.21 -4.13 -9.21
C GLY A 128 3.13 -4.42 -10.25
N GLY A 129 3.57 -4.75 -11.45
CA GLY A 129 2.62 -5.07 -12.52
C GLY A 129 3.24 -4.93 -13.90
N THR A 130 2.38 -4.80 -14.89
CA THR A 130 2.70 -4.58 -16.29
C THR A 130 2.27 -3.19 -16.75
N SER A 131 2.42 -2.88 -18.03
CA SER A 131 1.90 -1.64 -18.63
C SER A 131 0.39 -1.47 -18.43
N HIS A 132 -0.37 -2.57 -18.51
CA HIS A 132 -1.84 -2.54 -18.42
C HIS A 132 -2.41 -2.87 -17.05
N TYR A 133 -1.63 -3.45 -16.17
CA TYR A 133 -2.04 -3.89 -14.85
C TYR A 133 -1.04 -3.41 -13.81
N THR A 134 -1.51 -2.81 -12.72
CA THR A 134 -0.65 -2.46 -11.58
C THR A 134 -1.38 -2.77 -10.28
N LEU A 135 -0.76 -3.57 -9.44
CA LEU A 135 -1.16 -3.77 -8.06
C LEU A 135 -0.34 -2.84 -7.17
N MET A 136 -1.00 -2.08 -6.34
CA MET A 136 -0.39 -1.16 -5.39
C MET A 136 -0.88 -1.48 -3.98
N ARG A 137 -0.02 -1.26 -2.99
CA ARG A 137 -0.34 -1.53 -1.59
C ARG A 137 -0.16 -0.29 -0.76
N TRP A 138 -1.10 -0.07 0.15
CA TRP A 138 -1.04 0.99 1.15
C TRP A 138 -1.21 0.40 2.54
N TRP A 139 -0.38 0.84 3.45
CA TRP A 139 -0.48 0.56 4.87
C TRP A 139 -1.22 1.67 5.58
N ALA A 140 -2.23 1.33 6.35
CA ALA A 140 -2.97 2.23 7.23
C ALA A 140 -2.76 1.82 8.69
N TRP A 141 -2.43 2.79 9.54
CA TRP A 141 -2.25 2.62 10.97
C TRP A 141 -2.80 3.85 11.70
N PRO A 142 -3.38 3.67 12.90
CA PRO A 142 -3.78 2.44 13.55
C PRO A 142 -5.03 1.81 12.91
N LEU A 143 -5.55 0.74 13.51
CA LEU A 143 -6.88 0.22 13.15
C LEU A 143 -7.91 1.35 13.23
N PRO A 144 -8.91 1.37 12.32
CA PRO A 144 -9.91 2.43 12.28
C PRO A 144 -10.83 2.34 13.50
N PRO A 145 -11.42 3.45 13.95
CA PRO A 145 -12.54 3.40 14.89
C PRO A 145 -13.74 2.69 14.23
N SER A 146 -14.59 2.06 15.03
CA SER A 146 -15.82 1.44 14.55
C SER A 146 -16.73 2.42 13.80
N GLY A 147 -17.55 1.90 12.88
CA GLY A 147 -18.46 2.67 12.06
C GLY A 147 -18.02 2.80 10.61
N PRO A 148 -18.53 3.76 9.83
CA PRO A 148 -18.23 3.88 8.41
C PRO A 148 -16.78 4.30 8.17
N LEU A 149 -16.09 3.55 7.30
CA LEU A 149 -14.76 3.89 6.76
C LEU A 149 -14.90 4.22 5.28
N GLY A 150 -14.62 5.47 4.93
CA GLY A 150 -14.63 5.94 3.54
C GLY A 150 -13.26 5.83 2.90
N PHE A 151 -13.21 5.40 1.65
CA PHE A 151 -12.05 5.50 0.77
C PHE A 151 -12.33 6.54 -0.28
N ILE A 152 -11.42 7.48 -0.48
CA ILE A 152 -11.54 8.57 -1.44
C ILE A 152 -10.41 8.42 -2.45
N CYS A 153 -10.77 8.34 -3.72
CA CYS A 153 -9.83 8.33 -4.84
C CYS A 153 -9.95 9.63 -5.63
N GLN A 154 -8.85 10.33 -5.78
CA GLN A 154 -8.72 11.41 -6.74
C GLN A 154 -7.95 10.91 -7.95
N LEU A 155 -8.58 10.87 -9.11
CA LEU A 155 -7.99 10.47 -10.39
C LEU A 155 -8.14 11.61 -11.39
N GLY A 156 -7.04 12.30 -11.67
CA GLY A 156 -7.09 13.57 -12.43
C GLY A 156 -7.96 14.61 -11.71
N THR A 157 -9.02 15.08 -12.38
CA THR A 157 -10.00 16.01 -11.80
C THR A 157 -11.19 15.31 -11.16
N GLY A 158 -11.32 14.00 -11.29
CA GLY A 158 -12.42 13.21 -10.75
C GLY A 158 -12.16 12.75 -9.32
N GLU A 159 -13.20 12.78 -8.50
CA GLU A 159 -13.21 12.19 -7.16
C GLU A 159 -14.26 11.09 -7.08
N THR A 160 -13.90 9.96 -6.53
CA THR A 160 -14.79 8.83 -6.26
C THR A 160 -14.67 8.43 -4.80
N ARG A 161 -15.80 8.11 -4.19
CA ARG A 161 -15.88 7.65 -2.80
C ARG A 161 -16.55 6.30 -2.76
N VAL A 162 -15.96 5.38 -1.99
CA VAL A 162 -16.54 4.09 -1.64
C VAL A 162 -16.34 3.87 -0.15
N GLY A 163 -17.14 3.02 0.46
CA GLY A 163 -17.05 2.79 1.90
C GLY A 163 -17.27 1.35 2.28
N VAL A 164 -16.78 0.99 3.46
CA VAL A 164 -17.04 -0.27 4.14
C VAL A 164 -17.39 0.01 5.60
N ASP A 165 -17.99 -0.96 6.26
CA ASP A 165 -18.06 -0.94 7.72
C ASP A 165 -16.67 -1.30 8.27
N ALA A 166 -16.07 -0.40 9.07
CA ALA A 166 -14.80 -0.64 9.72
C ALA A 166 -14.82 -1.87 10.63
N GLN A 167 -16.00 -2.30 11.11
CA GLN A 167 -16.14 -3.50 11.92
C GLN A 167 -15.62 -4.74 11.20
N LEU A 168 -15.77 -4.83 9.87
CA LEU A 168 -15.20 -5.93 9.08
C LEU A 168 -13.67 -6.01 9.20
N ILE A 169 -12.99 -4.85 9.26
CA ILE A 169 -11.54 -4.78 9.44
C ILE A 169 -11.16 -5.15 10.87
N LEU A 170 -11.89 -4.64 11.85
CA LEU A 170 -11.67 -4.92 13.28
C LEU A 170 -11.84 -6.42 13.58
N ASP A 171 -12.90 -7.03 13.06
CA ASP A 171 -13.15 -8.46 13.22
C ASP A 171 -12.08 -9.31 12.50
N ALA A 172 -11.59 -8.87 11.35
CA ALA A 172 -10.49 -9.54 10.66
C ALA A 172 -9.19 -9.39 11.46
N ALA A 173 -8.91 -8.23 12.01
CA ALA A 173 -7.72 -7.99 12.83
C ALA A 173 -7.63 -8.95 14.03
N GLN A 174 -8.76 -9.29 14.65
CA GLN A 174 -8.82 -10.28 15.73
C GLN A 174 -8.49 -11.72 15.26
N ARG A 175 -8.56 -11.99 13.96
CA ARG A 175 -8.24 -13.30 13.37
C ARG A 175 -6.85 -13.36 12.75
N SER A 176 -6.08 -12.27 12.83
CA SER A 176 -4.67 -12.31 12.45
C SER A 176 -3.90 -13.29 13.36
N VAL A 177 -2.89 -13.94 12.81
CA VAL A 177 -2.18 -15.03 13.51
C VAL A 177 -0.72 -14.65 13.69
N ARG A 178 -0.30 -14.48 14.94
CA ARG A 178 1.12 -14.33 15.24
C ARG A 178 1.81 -15.69 15.05
N VAL A 179 2.86 -15.73 14.24
CA VAL A 179 3.57 -16.97 13.87
C VAL A 179 4.70 -17.27 14.83
N TRP A 180 5.42 -16.22 15.22
CA TRP A 180 6.53 -16.33 16.14
C TRP A 180 6.16 -15.72 17.47
N PRO A 181 6.28 -16.45 18.60
CA PRO A 181 6.20 -15.84 19.92
C PRO A 181 7.28 -14.78 20.02
N GLU A 182 7.02 -13.72 20.76
CA GLU A 182 8.07 -12.79 21.15
C GLU A 182 9.06 -13.63 21.95
N ASP A 183 10.34 -13.61 21.56
CA ASP A 183 11.38 -14.21 22.38
C ASP A 183 11.26 -13.53 23.76
N GLU A 184 10.87 -14.32 24.76
CA GLU A 184 10.92 -13.91 26.16
C GLU A 184 12.41 -13.69 26.47
N GLY A 185 12.87 -12.45 26.30
CA GLY A 185 14.23 -12.03 26.60
C GLY A 185 14.38 -11.54 28.03
#